data_e08fbd359222af9e0907bf530cd07777
#
_entry.id   e08fbd359222af9e0907bf530cd07777
#
_cell.length_a   1.000
_cell.length_b   1.000
_cell.length_c   1.000
_cell.angle_alpha   90.00
_cell.angle_beta   90.00
_cell.angle_gamma   90.00
#
_symmetry.space_group_name_H-M   'P 1'
#
loop_
_entity.id
_entity.type
_entity.pdbx_description
1 polymer ?
#
loop_
_entity_poly.entity_id
_entity_poly.type
_entity_poly.pdbx_seq_one_letter_code
_entity_poly.pdbx_strand_id
1 'polypeptide(L)'
;MIPLHELMARIGLAATAEYGFALAGSYAIQAHGFLDRVSDDVDLFTVNDSRERFGEAVAAATGAYRDAGFDVDIPLSNDCFARLMVTTPDHRSVKVELGIDWRAHPPVTLPVGPVLHPDDAVGNKLAALYGRAEVRDFVDVDAVLRSGRYTTDGLRRLAATADPGFAPEMFVHSLNALDRLPDQAFTVHGLTPQQIGDLRRRFTAWAAELAR
;
A
#
# COMPACT_ATOMS: atom_id res chain seq x y z
N MET A 1 3.46 12.60 -0.80
CA MET A 1 2.08 12.57 -0.26
C MET A 1 1.49 13.97 -0.38
N ILE A 2 0.22 14.11 -0.75
CA ILE A 2 -0.43 15.44 -0.73
C ILE A 2 -0.71 15.89 0.72
N PRO A 3 -0.74 17.22 1.00
CA PRO A 3 -0.82 17.72 2.38
C PRO A 3 -2.02 17.19 3.19
N LEU A 4 -3.18 17.04 2.55
CA LEU A 4 -4.37 16.53 3.23
C LEU A 4 -4.22 15.06 3.66
N HIS A 5 -3.68 14.21 2.79
CA HIS A 5 -3.45 12.79 3.13
C HIS A 5 -2.34 12.64 4.19
N GLU A 6 -1.33 13.51 4.16
CA GLU A 6 -0.30 13.54 5.20
C GLU A 6 -0.89 13.94 6.56
N LEU A 7 -1.80 14.91 6.58
CA LEU A 7 -2.52 15.29 7.81
C LEU A 7 -3.35 14.11 8.34
N MET A 8 -4.10 13.42 7.46
CA MET A 8 -4.86 12.24 7.87
C MET A 8 -3.96 11.14 8.42
N ALA A 9 -2.84 10.86 7.74
CA ALA A 9 -1.88 9.86 8.22
C ALA A 9 -1.33 10.23 9.61
N ARG A 10 -0.92 11.46 9.82
CA ARG A 10 -0.38 11.93 11.12
C ARG A 10 -1.40 11.81 12.25
N ILE A 11 -2.64 12.25 12.02
CA ILE A 11 -3.71 12.15 13.03
C ILE A 11 -3.98 10.68 13.35
N GLY A 12 -4.18 9.85 12.33
CA GLY A 12 -4.46 8.43 12.51
C GLY A 12 -3.32 7.70 13.23
N LEU A 13 -2.06 7.91 12.81
CA LEU A 13 -0.89 7.29 13.45
C LEU A 13 -0.73 7.73 14.91
N ALA A 14 -0.95 9.01 15.22
CA ALA A 14 -0.88 9.51 16.59
C ALA A 14 -1.97 8.88 17.47
N ALA A 15 -3.21 8.81 16.98
CA ALA A 15 -4.35 8.23 17.70
C ALA A 15 -4.21 6.73 17.92
N THR A 16 -3.51 6.02 17.02
CA THR A 16 -3.35 4.57 17.06
C THR A 16 -1.97 4.12 17.53
N ALA A 17 -1.17 5.01 18.12
CA ALA A 17 0.22 4.75 18.52
C ALA A 17 0.35 3.54 19.48
N GLU A 18 -0.53 3.44 20.48
CA GLU A 18 -0.52 2.33 21.44
C GLU A 18 -0.96 0.98 20.86
N TYR A 19 -1.59 0.99 19.67
CA TYR A 19 -2.02 -0.20 18.95
C TYR A 19 -1.02 -0.63 17.86
N GLY A 20 0.13 0.04 17.76
CA GLY A 20 1.23 -0.33 16.89
C GLY A 20 0.97 -0.16 15.39
N PHE A 21 0.09 0.76 14.99
CA PHE A 21 -0.16 1.06 13.59
C PHE A 21 1.02 1.77 12.93
N ALA A 22 1.20 1.49 11.64
CA ALA A 22 2.18 2.13 10.79
C ALA A 22 1.56 2.47 9.43
N LEU A 23 2.06 3.51 8.79
CA LEU A 23 1.71 3.86 7.41
C LEU A 23 2.09 2.71 6.48
N ALA A 24 1.14 2.28 5.67
CA ALA A 24 1.24 1.17 4.75
C ALA A 24 0.92 1.59 3.30
N GLY A 25 0.62 0.63 2.45
CA GLY A 25 0.14 0.86 1.10
C GLY A 25 1.09 1.67 0.21
N SER A 26 0.54 2.40 -0.74
CA SER A 26 1.33 3.19 -1.70
C SER A 26 2.08 4.34 -1.03
N TYR A 27 1.54 4.90 0.06
CA TYR A 27 2.24 5.97 0.78
C TYR A 27 3.44 5.48 1.59
N ALA A 28 3.48 4.22 2.02
CA ALA A 28 4.71 3.64 2.57
C ALA A 28 5.81 3.54 1.49
N ILE A 29 5.46 3.08 0.28
CA ILE A 29 6.37 3.03 -0.88
C ILE A 29 6.89 4.44 -1.21
N GLN A 30 6.01 5.46 -1.21
CA GLN A 30 6.40 6.86 -1.43
C GLN A 30 7.29 7.40 -0.31
N ALA A 31 7.00 7.11 0.95
CA ALA A 31 7.78 7.58 2.09
C ALA A 31 9.24 7.05 2.06
N HIS A 32 9.44 5.86 1.49
CA HIS A 32 10.76 5.29 1.23
C HIS A 32 11.43 5.79 -0.06
N GLY A 33 10.79 6.69 -0.79
CA GLY A 33 11.36 7.33 -1.98
C GLY A 33 11.40 6.43 -3.23
N PHE A 34 10.56 5.38 -3.31
CA PHE A 34 10.46 4.56 -4.51
C PHE A 34 9.56 5.19 -5.57
N LEU A 35 8.53 5.90 -5.15
CA LEU A 35 7.42 6.35 -5.97
C LEU A 35 7.07 7.79 -5.62
N ASP A 36 6.65 8.56 -6.63
CA ASP A 36 6.06 9.89 -6.42
C ASP A 36 4.72 9.97 -7.18
N ARG A 37 3.69 9.32 -6.66
CA ARG A 37 2.32 9.45 -7.13
C ARG A 37 1.35 9.61 -5.98
N VAL A 38 0.24 10.27 -6.22
CA VAL A 38 -0.86 10.36 -5.26
C VAL A 38 -1.53 8.98 -5.14
N SER A 39 -1.80 8.55 -3.91
CA SER A 39 -2.69 7.42 -3.63
C SER A 39 -4.11 7.91 -3.40
N ASP A 40 -5.10 7.06 -3.65
CA ASP A 40 -6.52 7.34 -3.43
C ASP A 40 -6.91 7.21 -1.95
N ASP A 41 -6.07 6.54 -1.16
CA ASP A 41 -6.30 6.15 0.22
C ASP A 41 -5.07 6.35 1.10
N VAL A 42 -5.32 6.38 2.41
CA VAL A 42 -4.29 6.35 3.45
C VAL A 42 -4.45 5.02 4.20
N ASP A 43 -3.47 4.14 4.06
CA ASP A 43 -3.46 2.82 4.69
C ASP A 43 -2.66 2.87 6.00
N LEU A 44 -3.28 2.47 7.10
CA LEU A 44 -2.67 2.35 8.43
C LEU A 44 -2.84 0.92 8.91
N PHE A 45 -1.74 0.17 9.01
CA PHE A 45 -1.83 -1.26 9.34
C PHE A 45 -1.05 -1.60 10.61
N THR A 46 -1.63 -2.55 11.38
CA THR A 46 -1.03 -3.13 12.57
C THR A 46 -0.92 -4.64 12.42
N VAL A 47 -0.42 -5.32 13.45
CA VAL A 47 -0.23 -6.78 13.47
C VAL A 47 -1.34 -7.49 14.23
N ASN A 48 -1.43 -8.81 14.05
CA ASN A 48 -2.47 -9.64 14.65
C ASN A 48 -2.50 -9.60 16.19
N ASP A 49 -1.39 -9.30 16.86
CA ASP A 49 -1.30 -9.15 18.31
C ASP A 49 -2.23 -8.03 18.85
N SER A 50 -2.59 -7.08 17.97
CA SER A 50 -3.52 -5.99 18.31
C SER A 50 -4.99 -6.31 17.97
N ARG A 51 -5.31 -7.53 17.54
CA ARG A 51 -6.64 -7.89 17.03
C ARG A 51 -7.75 -7.68 18.04
N GLU A 52 -7.55 -8.10 19.30
CA GLU A 52 -8.55 -7.95 20.35
C GLU A 52 -8.89 -6.48 20.64
N ARG A 53 -7.93 -5.58 20.40
CA ARG A 53 -8.07 -4.14 20.60
C ARG A 53 -8.32 -3.37 19.29
N PHE A 54 -8.55 -4.05 18.18
CA PHE A 54 -8.72 -3.40 16.89
C PHE A 54 -9.90 -2.43 16.87
N GLY A 55 -11.03 -2.81 17.47
CA GLY A 55 -12.20 -1.94 17.60
C GLY A 55 -11.92 -0.66 18.42
N GLU A 56 -11.09 -0.76 19.48
CA GLU A 56 -10.64 0.40 20.26
C GLU A 56 -9.77 1.35 19.39
N ALA A 57 -8.86 0.79 18.60
CA ALA A 57 -8.03 1.57 17.69
C ALA A 57 -8.86 2.31 16.63
N VAL A 58 -9.88 1.65 16.06
CA VAL A 58 -10.82 2.28 15.12
C VAL A 58 -11.59 3.42 15.78
N ALA A 59 -12.06 3.21 17.02
CA ALA A 59 -12.76 4.25 17.79
C ALA A 59 -11.82 5.43 18.11
N ALA A 60 -10.58 5.16 18.50
CA ALA A 60 -9.57 6.18 18.79
C ALA A 60 -9.25 7.03 17.55
N ALA A 61 -9.02 6.40 16.40
CA ALA A 61 -8.79 7.11 15.13
C ALA A 61 -10.01 7.96 14.74
N THR A 62 -11.21 7.39 14.84
CA THR A 62 -12.47 8.09 14.54
C THR A 62 -12.67 9.31 15.43
N GLY A 63 -12.43 9.16 16.75
CA GLY A 63 -12.49 10.27 17.71
C GLY A 63 -11.51 11.38 17.36
N ALA A 64 -10.26 11.04 17.11
CA ALA A 64 -9.21 12.01 16.77
C ALA A 64 -9.51 12.79 15.49
N TYR A 65 -10.08 12.17 14.45
CA TYR A 65 -10.51 12.90 13.26
C TYR A 65 -11.67 13.86 13.56
N ARG A 66 -12.64 13.43 14.36
CA ARG A 66 -13.77 14.30 14.77
C ARG A 66 -13.30 15.46 15.63
N ASP A 67 -12.40 15.24 16.57
CA ASP A 67 -11.79 16.26 17.43
C ASP A 67 -10.98 17.28 16.60
N ALA A 68 -10.42 16.85 15.46
CA ALA A 68 -9.76 17.71 14.49
C ALA A 68 -10.73 18.49 13.58
N GLY A 69 -12.06 18.34 13.78
CA GLY A 69 -13.09 19.06 13.04
C GLY A 69 -13.51 18.43 11.72
N PHE A 70 -13.26 17.13 11.53
CA PHE A 70 -13.69 16.39 10.35
C PHE A 70 -14.94 15.56 10.62
N ASP A 71 -15.80 15.40 9.60
CA ASP A 71 -16.85 14.40 9.63
C ASP A 71 -16.27 13.01 9.32
N VAL A 72 -16.78 11.99 10.00
CA VAL A 72 -16.30 10.61 9.81
C VAL A 72 -17.46 9.65 9.70
N ASP A 73 -17.56 9.00 8.53
CA ASP A 73 -18.40 7.83 8.27
C ASP A 73 -17.55 6.57 8.27
N ILE A 74 -18.15 5.44 8.70
CA ILE A 74 -17.49 4.14 8.73
C ILE A 74 -18.32 3.15 7.89
N PRO A 75 -18.16 3.17 6.54
CA PRO A 75 -18.96 2.32 5.66
C PRO A 75 -18.64 0.82 5.78
N LEU A 76 -17.48 0.48 6.33
CA LEU A 76 -17.07 -0.90 6.54
C LEU A 76 -16.24 -1.01 7.83
N SER A 77 -16.59 -1.96 8.69
CA SER A 77 -15.80 -2.33 9.87
C SER A 77 -16.06 -3.78 10.24
N ASN A 78 -14.99 -4.51 10.55
CA ASN A 78 -15.00 -5.86 11.11
C ASN A 78 -13.79 -6.04 12.04
N ASP A 79 -13.49 -7.28 12.46
CA ASP A 79 -12.46 -7.58 13.46
C ASP A 79 -11.02 -7.31 13.04
N CYS A 80 -10.78 -7.05 11.76
CA CYS A 80 -9.42 -6.89 11.21
C CYS A 80 -9.28 -5.81 10.14
N PHE A 81 -10.38 -5.15 9.77
CA PHE A 81 -10.38 -4.10 8.77
C PHE A 81 -11.48 -3.08 9.02
N ALA A 82 -11.17 -1.80 8.88
CA ALA A 82 -12.13 -0.72 8.87
C ALA A 82 -11.79 0.30 7.79
N ARG A 83 -12.83 0.82 7.12
CA ARG A 83 -12.72 1.94 6.18
C ARG A 83 -13.44 3.15 6.76
N LEU A 84 -12.72 4.23 6.91
CA LEU A 84 -13.24 5.52 7.32
C LEU A 84 -13.27 6.46 6.10
N MET A 85 -14.37 7.16 5.92
CA MET A 85 -14.48 8.28 5.00
C MET A 85 -14.39 9.56 5.83
N VAL A 86 -13.25 10.22 5.78
CA VAL A 86 -12.95 11.43 6.55
C VAL A 86 -13.20 12.63 5.66
N THR A 87 -14.20 13.46 6.00
CA THR A 87 -14.62 14.59 5.18
C THR A 87 -14.28 15.91 5.88
N THR A 88 -13.56 16.75 5.17
CA THR A 88 -13.16 18.08 5.62
C THR A 88 -14.37 19.05 5.59
N PRO A 89 -14.34 20.18 6.34
CA PRO A 89 -15.40 21.20 6.28
C PRO A 89 -15.63 21.81 4.89
N ASP A 90 -14.62 21.77 4.01
CA ASP A 90 -14.72 22.17 2.61
C ASP A 90 -15.12 21.02 1.66
N HIS A 91 -15.72 19.95 2.21
CA HIS A 91 -16.31 18.82 1.51
C HIS A 91 -15.33 17.97 0.67
N ARG A 92 -14.05 17.96 1.00
CA ARG A 92 -13.10 16.98 0.44
C ARG A 92 -13.09 15.73 1.29
N SER A 93 -13.25 14.57 0.68
CA SER A 93 -13.24 13.29 1.38
C SER A 93 -11.94 12.54 1.14
N VAL A 94 -11.38 11.96 2.20
CA VAL A 94 -10.23 11.07 2.18
C VAL A 94 -10.65 9.72 2.73
N LYS A 95 -10.31 8.67 2.01
CA LYS A 95 -10.48 7.30 2.47
C LYS A 95 -9.29 6.94 3.35
N VAL A 96 -9.53 6.56 4.60
CA VAL A 96 -8.53 6.02 5.52
C VAL A 96 -8.89 4.58 5.82
N GLU A 97 -7.96 3.67 5.58
CA GLU A 97 -8.13 2.24 5.83
C GLU A 97 -7.25 1.82 7.01
N LEU A 98 -7.89 1.24 8.02
CA LEU A 98 -7.21 0.59 9.13
C LEU A 98 -7.27 -0.91 8.90
N GLY A 99 -6.16 -1.63 9.11
CA GLY A 99 -6.14 -3.05 8.87
C GLY A 99 -5.14 -3.78 9.77
N ILE A 100 -5.38 -5.08 9.92
CA ILE A 100 -4.42 -6.02 10.47
C ILE A 100 -3.73 -6.71 9.31
N ASP A 101 -2.41 -6.67 9.30
CA ASP A 101 -1.59 -7.33 8.30
C ASP A 101 -0.33 -7.91 8.94
N TRP A 102 0.31 -8.84 8.26
CA TRP A 102 1.56 -9.42 8.70
C TRP A 102 2.75 -8.51 8.32
N ARG A 103 3.78 -8.50 9.16
CA ARG A 103 5.07 -7.85 8.87
C ARG A 103 6.23 -8.61 9.50
N ALA A 104 7.38 -8.66 8.82
CA ALA A 104 8.59 -9.31 9.30
C ALA A 104 9.42 -8.40 10.21
N HIS A 105 9.33 -7.08 10.01
CA HIS A 105 10.21 -6.10 10.63
C HIS A 105 9.41 -5.06 11.43
N PRO A 106 10.00 -4.50 12.49
CA PRO A 106 9.40 -3.35 13.14
C PRO A 106 9.32 -2.17 12.16
N PRO A 107 8.28 -1.30 12.28
CA PRO A 107 8.18 -0.09 11.50
C PRO A 107 9.38 0.83 11.72
N VAL A 108 9.73 1.61 10.70
CA VAL A 108 10.75 2.66 10.79
C VAL A 108 10.08 4.01 11.04
N THR A 109 10.71 4.87 11.82
CA THR A 109 10.21 6.22 12.08
C THR A 109 10.69 7.17 10.98
N LEU A 110 9.75 7.71 10.21
CA LEU A 110 9.98 8.74 9.19
C LEU A 110 9.27 10.04 9.58
N PRO A 111 9.45 11.15 8.85
CA PRO A 111 8.82 12.44 9.21
C PRO A 111 7.30 12.41 9.38
N VAL A 112 6.59 11.51 8.72
CA VAL A 112 5.12 11.33 8.85
C VAL A 112 4.73 10.56 10.12
N GLY A 113 5.63 9.79 10.69
CA GLY A 113 5.43 8.88 11.82
C GLY A 113 5.97 7.47 11.54
N PRO A 114 5.44 6.44 12.23
CA PRO A 114 5.79 5.05 11.95
C PRO A 114 5.35 4.66 10.53
N VAL A 115 6.25 4.05 9.75
CA VAL A 115 6.02 3.56 8.38
C VAL A 115 6.48 2.11 8.33
N LEU A 116 5.77 1.23 7.62
CA LEU A 116 6.23 -0.14 7.39
C LEU A 116 7.68 -0.15 6.92
N HIS A 117 8.45 -1.14 7.40
CA HIS A 117 9.81 -1.36 6.91
C HIS A 117 9.79 -1.47 5.37
N PRO A 118 10.80 -0.95 4.64
CA PRO A 118 10.77 -0.96 3.18
C PRO A 118 10.57 -2.36 2.60
N ASP A 119 11.14 -3.39 3.19
CA ASP A 119 10.96 -4.77 2.72
C ASP A 119 9.52 -5.26 2.91
N ASP A 120 8.87 -4.93 4.04
CA ASP A 120 7.47 -5.29 4.28
C ASP A 120 6.54 -4.49 3.36
N ALA A 121 6.78 -3.19 3.17
CA ALA A 121 6.01 -2.36 2.25
C ALA A 121 6.10 -2.87 0.80
N VAL A 122 7.30 -3.28 0.36
CA VAL A 122 7.52 -3.88 -0.96
C VAL A 122 6.88 -5.27 -1.05
N GLY A 123 7.03 -6.11 -0.01
CA GLY A 123 6.39 -7.42 0.07
C GLY A 123 4.88 -7.34 -0.08
N ASN A 124 4.23 -6.40 0.62
CA ASN A 124 2.79 -6.18 0.53
C ASN A 124 2.35 -5.73 -0.88
N LYS A 125 3.16 -4.93 -1.58
CA LYS A 125 2.87 -4.57 -2.99
C LYS A 125 3.02 -5.76 -3.93
N LEU A 126 3.96 -6.63 -3.67
CA LEU A 126 4.12 -7.87 -4.44
C LEU A 126 2.97 -8.85 -4.18
N ALA A 127 2.54 -9.00 -2.93
CA ALA A 127 1.36 -9.80 -2.59
C ALA A 127 0.08 -9.23 -3.24
N ALA A 128 -0.09 -7.91 -3.27
CA ALA A 128 -1.19 -7.27 -3.97
C ALA A 128 -1.14 -7.53 -5.49
N LEU A 129 0.03 -7.40 -6.12
CA LEU A 129 0.24 -7.73 -7.53
C LEU A 129 -0.04 -9.21 -7.80
N TYR A 130 0.40 -10.11 -6.91
CA TYR A 130 0.15 -11.53 -6.99
C TYR A 130 -1.35 -11.87 -6.94
N GLY A 131 -2.08 -11.25 -5.98
CA GLY A 131 -3.48 -11.61 -5.72
C GLY A 131 -4.50 -10.98 -6.65
N ARG A 132 -4.28 -9.74 -7.13
CA ARG A 132 -5.29 -9.00 -7.90
C ARG A 132 -4.81 -8.41 -9.22
N ALA A 133 -3.49 -8.16 -9.38
CA ALA A 133 -2.85 -7.65 -10.59
C ALA A 133 -3.54 -6.40 -11.20
N GLU A 134 -3.86 -5.40 -10.35
CA GLU A 134 -4.42 -4.13 -10.80
C GLU A 134 -3.35 -3.20 -11.35
N VAL A 135 -3.74 -2.23 -12.18
CA VAL A 135 -2.82 -1.25 -12.80
C VAL A 135 -1.91 -0.57 -11.78
N ARG A 136 -2.48 -0.14 -10.64
CA ARG A 136 -1.72 0.53 -9.57
C ARG A 136 -0.63 -0.37 -8.97
N ASP A 137 -0.87 -1.69 -8.90
CA ASP A 137 0.11 -2.63 -8.35
C ASP A 137 1.30 -2.77 -9.29
N PHE A 138 1.07 -2.82 -10.61
CA PHE A 138 2.15 -2.77 -11.62
C PHE A 138 2.94 -1.47 -11.54
N VAL A 139 2.27 -0.32 -11.39
CA VAL A 139 2.94 0.98 -11.29
C VAL A 139 3.83 1.06 -10.04
N ASP A 140 3.32 0.60 -8.89
CA ASP A 140 4.05 0.62 -7.63
C ASP A 140 5.25 -0.32 -7.67
N VAL A 141 5.07 -1.57 -8.16
CA VAL A 141 6.16 -2.55 -8.28
C VAL A 141 7.17 -2.13 -9.37
N ASP A 142 6.74 -1.50 -10.46
CA ASP A 142 7.65 -0.94 -11.46
C ASP A 142 8.57 0.13 -10.87
N ALA A 143 8.04 0.99 -10.02
CA ALA A 143 8.84 2.00 -9.33
C ALA A 143 9.90 1.36 -8.43
N VAL A 144 9.55 0.28 -7.72
CA VAL A 144 10.50 -0.50 -6.92
C VAL A 144 11.58 -1.13 -7.80
N LEU A 145 11.21 -1.78 -8.92
CA LEU A 145 12.16 -2.36 -9.88
C LEU A 145 13.14 -1.30 -10.41
N ARG A 146 12.63 -0.14 -10.82
CA ARG A 146 13.45 0.96 -11.36
C ARG A 146 14.39 1.59 -10.34
N SER A 147 14.09 1.45 -9.04
CA SER A 147 14.95 2.00 -7.99
C SER A 147 16.33 1.33 -7.95
N GLY A 148 16.44 0.10 -8.47
CA GLY A 148 17.65 -0.72 -8.41
C GLY A 148 18.04 -1.20 -7.01
N ARG A 149 17.19 -0.95 -5.99
CA ARG A 149 17.45 -1.38 -4.60
C ARG A 149 17.23 -2.87 -4.39
N TYR A 150 16.44 -3.50 -5.27
CA TYR A 150 16.10 -4.92 -5.20
C TYR A 150 16.35 -5.60 -6.55
N THR A 151 16.86 -6.82 -6.50
CA THR A 151 16.89 -7.70 -7.66
C THR A 151 15.55 -8.41 -7.82
N THR A 152 15.24 -8.94 -9.00
CA THR A 152 14.04 -9.75 -9.26
C THR A 152 13.92 -10.94 -8.32
N ASP A 153 15.05 -11.62 -8.01
CA ASP A 153 15.09 -12.71 -7.03
C ASP A 153 14.87 -12.21 -5.60
N GLY A 154 15.38 -11.02 -5.25
CA GLY A 154 15.09 -10.36 -3.97
C GLY A 154 13.61 -10.09 -3.82
N LEU A 155 12.97 -9.53 -4.84
CA LEU A 155 11.52 -9.27 -4.85
C LEU A 155 10.70 -10.56 -4.74
N ARG A 156 11.10 -11.63 -5.43
CA ARG A 156 10.46 -12.94 -5.31
C ARG A 156 10.50 -13.47 -3.87
N ARG A 157 11.65 -13.32 -3.18
CA ARG A 157 11.76 -13.70 -1.75
C ARG A 157 10.84 -12.86 -0.87
N LEU A 158 10.77 -11.56 -1.08
CA LEU A 158 9.86 -10.69 -0.32
C LEU A 158 8.40 -11.06 -0.55
N ALA A 159 8.00 -11.39 -1.79
CA ALA A 159 6.66 -11.88 -2.09
C ALA A 159 6.33 -13.17 -1.31
N ALA A 160 7.24 -14.14 -1.32
CA ALA A 160 7.08 -15.40 -0.59
C ALA A 160 7.08 -15.21 0.93
N THR A 161 7.73 -14.17 1.43
CA THR A 161 7.71 -13.83 2.86
C THR A 161 6.41 -13.16 3.26
N ALA A 162 5.85 -12.29 2.40
CA ALA A 162 4.61 -11.58 2.65
C ALA A 162 3.36 -12.46 2.46
N ASP A 163 3.43 -13.47 1.60
CA ASP A 163 2.32 -14.39 1.32
C ASP A 163 2.80 -15.84 1.38
N PRO A 164 2.44 -16.60 2.43
CA PRO A 164 2.79 -18.03 2.52
C PRO A 164 2.22 -18.90 1.40
N GLY A 165 1.20 -18.44 0.69
CA GLY A 165 0.61 -19.09 -0.49
C GLY A 165 1.29 -18.72 -1.81
N PHE A 166 2.36 -17.92 -1.77
CA PHE A 166 3.05 -17.49 -2.98
C PHE A 166 3.66 -18.66 -3.75
N ALA A 167 3.28 -18.80 -5.02
CA ALA A 167 3.81 -19.76 -5.96
C ALA A 167 4.39 -19.03 -7.20
N PRO A 168 5.69 -19.24 -7.53
CA PRO A 168 6.32 -18.54 -8.65
C PRO A 168 5.57 -18.71 -9.99
N GLU A 169 5.05 -19.91 -10.26
CA GLU A 169 4.30 -20.23 -11.48
C GLU A 169 3.01 -19.40 -11.55
N MET A 170 2.30 -19.25 -10.43
CA MET A 170 1.11 -18.42 -10.36
C MET A 170 1.45 -16.93 -10.46
N PHE A 171 2.61 -16.52 -9.95
CA PHE A 171 3.05 -15.14 -10.10
C PHE A 171 3.33 -14.78 -11.57
N VAL A 172 3.86 -15.70 -12.37
CA VAL A 172 3.97 -15.52 -13.83
C VAL A 172 2.61 -15.21 -14.46
N HIS A 173 1.53 -15.90 -14.02
CA HIS A 173 0.17 -15.59 -14.48
C HIS A 173 -0.27 -14.17 -14.09
N SER A 174 0.03 -13.72 -12.87
CA SER A 174 -0.27 -12.37 -12.41
C SER A 174 0.51 -11.32 -13.22
N LEU A 175 1.79 -11.56 -13.50
CA LEU A 175 2.60 -10.67 -14.35
C LEU A 175 2.05 -10.59 -15.78
N ASN A 176 1.63 -11.71 -16.37
CA ASN A 176 1.05 -11.77 -17.72
C ASN A 176 -0.36 -11.15 -17.79
N ALA A 177 -1.03 -10.93 -16.65
CA ALA A 177 -2.29 -10.18 -16.63
C ALA A 177 -2.13 -8.76 -17.17
N LEU A 178 -0.92 -8.21 -17.12
CA LEU A 178 -0.54 -6.93 -17.69
C LEU A 178 -0.95 -6.77 -19.16
N ASP A 179 -0.91 -7.84 -19.96
CA ASP A 179 -1.23 -7.80 -21.38
C ASP A 179 -2.71 -7.48 -21.65
N ARG A 180 -3.59 -7.70 -20.68
CA ARG A 180 -5.02 -7.41 -20.76
C ARG A 180 -5.39 -6.01 -20.31
N LEU A 181 -4.46 -5.27 -19.69
CA LEU A 181 -4.71 -3.94 -19.17
C LEU A 181 -4.48 -2.89 -20.28
N PRO A 182 -5.47 -2.02 -20.57
CA PRO A 182 -5.33 -1.01 -21.61
C PRO A 182 -4.38 0.10 -21.17
N ASP A 183 -3.61 0.66 -22.11
CA ASP A 183 -2.65 1.74 -21.82
C ASP A 183 -3.31 2.96 -21.19
N GLN A 184 -4.56 3.26 -21.55
CA GLN A 184 -5.32 4.37 -20.98
C GLN A 184 -5.46 4.24 -19.45
N ALA A 185 -5.53 3.03 -18.89
CA ALA A 185 -5.61 2.83 -17.45
C ALA A 185 -4.31 3.24 -16.71
N PHE A 186 -3.16 3.16 -17.39
CA PHE A 186 -1.87 3.62 -16.84
C PHE A 186 -1.71 5.13 -16.92
N THR A 187 -2.29 5.79 -17.92
CA THR A 187 -2.23 7.25 -18.05
C THR A 187 -2.95 7.97 -16.91
N VAL A 188 -3.98 7.36 -16.31
CA VAL A 188 -4.64 7.88 -15.10
C VAL A 188 -3.67 7.98 -13.92
N HIS A 189 -2.65 7.10 -13.88
CA HIS A 189 -1.57 7.13 -12.89
C HIS A 189 -0.37 7.98 -13.31
N GLY A 190 -0.50 8.78 -14.36
CA GLY A 190 0.51 9.75 -14.81
C GLY A 190 1.62 9.18 -15.70
N LEU A 191 1.50 7.93 -16.19
CA LEU A 191 2.51 7.35 -17.06
C LEU A 191 2.34 7.84 -18.51
N THR A 192 3.46 8.18 -19.13
CA THR A 192 3.53 8.44 -20.58
C THR A 192 3.48 7.13 -21.38
N PRO A 193 3.12 7.16 -22.69
CA PRO A 193 3.15 5.96 -23.54
C PRO A 193 4.53 5.26 -23.55
N GLN A 194 5.62 6.03 -23.52
CA GLN A 194 6.97 5.45 -23.45
C GLN A 194 7.18 4.71 -22.12
N GLN A 195 6.79 5.30 -20.98
CA GLN A 195 6.92 4.67 -19.66
C GLN A 195 6.09 3.39 -19.56
N ILE A 196 4.89 3.38 -20.16
CA ILE A 196 4.04 2.19 -20.24
C ILE A 196 4.74 1.09 -21.04
N GLY A 197 5.30 1.42 -22.20
CA GLY A 197 6.07 0.47 -23.01
C GLY A 197 7.29 -0.09 -22.26
N ASP A 198 8.00 0.76 -21.52
CA ASP A 198 9.15 0.35 -20.69
C ASP A 198 8.72 -0.56 -19.53
N LEU A 199 7.62 -0.25 -18.87
CA LEU A 199 7.02 -1.07 -17.82
C LEU A 199 6.65 -2.46 -18.37
N ARG A 200 5.91 -2.53 -19.50
CA ARG A 200 5.55 -3.80 -20.13
C ARG A 200 6.78 -4.66 -20.44
N ARG A 201 7.83 -4.07 -21.02
CA ARG A 201 9.07 -4.80 -21.31
C ARG A 201 9.73 -5.37 -20.06
N ARG A 202 9.78 -4.61 -18.94
CA ARG A 202 10.37 -5.10 -17.68
C ARG A 202 9.58 -6.28 -17.11
N PHE A 203 8.27 -6.19 -17.06
CA PHE A 203 7.43 -7.27 -16.53
C PHE A 203 7.44 -8.51 -17.42
N THR A 204 7.44 -8.36 -18.75
CA THR A 204 7.59 -9.50 -19.69
C THR A 204 8.95 -10.19 -19.50
N ALA A 205 10.03 -9.42 -19.33
CA ALA A 205 11.35 -9.98 -19.07
C ALA A 205 11.39 -10.73 -17.73
N TRP A 206 10.77 -10.17 -16.69
CA TRP A 206 10.68 -10.79 -15.37
C TRP A 206 9.85 -12.08 -15.39
N ALA A 207 8.70 -12.08 -16.05
CA ALA A 207 7.89 -13.29 -16.24
C ALA A 207 8.67 -14.40 -16.96
N ALA A 208 9.42 -14.04 -18.00
CA ALA A 208 10.29 -14.98 -18.73
C ALA A 208 11.47 -15.51 -17.89
N GLU A 209 11.99 -14.71 -16.96
CA GLU A 209 13.01 -15.14 -16.00
C GLU A 209 12.47 -16.16 -15.01
N LEU A 210 11.27 -15.93 -14.48
CA LEU A 210 10.61 -16.82 -13.51
C LEU A 210 10.12 -18.15 -14.12
N ALA A 211 9.88 -18.19 -15.43
CA ALA A 211 9.42 -19.38 -16.14
C ALA A 211 10.55 -20.33 -16.54
N ARG A 212 11.82 -20.01 -16.24
CA ARG A 212 13.02 -20.84 -16.53
C ARG A 212 13.38 -21.73 -15.37
#